data_57decbb53533990225fef36b038b0c37
#
_entry.id   57decbb53533990225fef36b038b0c37
#
_cell.length_a   1.000
_cell.length_b   1.000
_cell.length_c   1.000
_cell.angle_alpha   90.00
_cell.angle_beta   90.00
_cell.angle_gamma   90.00
#
_symmetry.space_group_name_H-M   'P 1'
#
loop_
_entity.id
_entity.type
_entity.pdbx_description
1 polymer ?
#
loop_
_entity_poly.entity_id
_entity_poly.type
_entity_poly.pdbx_seq_one_letter_code
_entity_poly.pdbx_strand_id
1 'polypeptide(L)'
;MTIKSLVLASACLVFGTAFAADNRSEVIEINDSLAPEAIESGLFPKSPTAADCAEAAKAGFTCGQIVPRKVFSLPASISFATNSSELSAAARSMLAGFGPVLKRNEASGNKVVFVGHTDITGSRALNMRLSQRRAESVRQYFIREFDISPSFVGAIGVGPQQLKDTQNPASAANRRVEITTKPSN
;
A
#
# COMPACT_ATOMS: atom_id res chain seq x y z
N MET A 1 -33.41 -36.36 -53.73
CA MET A 1 -33.39 -34.87 -53.74
C MET A 1 -33.06 -34.45 -52.31
N THR A 2 -31.77 -34.31 -51.98
CA THR A 2 -31.27 -34.08 -50.62
C THR A 2 -30.71 -32.65 -50.51
N ILE A 3 -31.38 -31.82 -49.75
CA ILE A 3 -31.01 -30.43 -49.50
C ILE A 3 -29.95 -30.43 -48.39
N LYS A 4 -28.69 -30.03 -48.73
CA LYS A 4 -27.60 -29.84 -47.77
C LYS A 4 -27.79 -28.44 -47.14
N SER A 5 -28.12 -28.39 -45.85
CA SER A 5 -28.07 -27.15 -45.08
C SER A 5 -26.64 -26.72 -44.82
N LEU A 6 -26.31 -25.55 -45.28
CA LEU A 6 -25.04 -24.85 -45.04
C LEU A 6 -25.13 -24.09 -43.70
N VAL A 7 -24.43 -24.55 -42.69
CA VAL A 7 -24.30 -23.85 -41.40
C VAL A 7 -23.19 -22.83 -41.56
N LEU A 8 -23.56 -21.55 -41.60
CA LEU A 8 -22.60 -20.44 -41.48
C LEU A 8 -22.12 -20.38 -40.01
N ALA A 9 -20.87 -20.70 -39.79
CA ALA A 9 -20.20 -20.42 -38.54
C ALA A 9 -19.87 -18.92 -38.46
N SER A 10 -20.62 -18.19 -37.61
CA SER A 10 -20.32 -16.78 -37.30
C SER A 10 -19.13 -16.76 -36.35
N ALA A 11 -17.97 -16.38 -36.86
CA ALA A 11 -16.78 -16.13 -36.05
C ALA A 11 -16.99 -14.82 -35.26
N CYS A 12 -17.35 -14.95 -33.97
CA CYS A 12 -17.26 -13.83 -33.01
C CYS A 12 -15.79 -13.50 -32.81
N LEU A 13 -15.34 -12.42 -33.45
CA LEU A 13 -14.08 -11.74 -33.06
C LEU A 13 -14.29 -11.10 -31.69
N VAL A 14 -13.87 -11.79 -30.65
CA VAL A 14 -13.71 -11.19 -29.33
C VAL A 14 -12.49 -10.28 -29.42
N PHE A 15 -12.72 -8.99 -29.61
CA PHE A 15 -11.70 -7.97 -29.37
C PHE A 15 -11.37 -8.03 -27.88
N GLY A 16 -10.29 -8.69 -27.54
CA GLY A 16 -9.66 -8.63 -26.24
C GLY A 16 -9.22 -7.17 -26.00
N THR A 17 -10.03 -6.42 -25.26
CA THR A 17 -9.56 -5.18 -24.66
C THR A 17 -8.43 -5.57 -23.72
N ALA A 18 -7.19 -5.28 -24.10
CA ALA A 18 -6.06 -5.31 -23.19
C ALA A 18 -6.38 -4.32 -22.08
N PHE A 19 -6.81 -4.83 -20.93
CA PHE A 19 -6.84 -4.05 -19.71
C PHE A 19 -5.38 -3.65 -19.45
N ALA A 20 -5.06 -2.39 -19.70
CA ALA A 20 -3.85 -1.80 -19.16
C ALA A 20 -3.90 -2.05 -17.66
N ALA A 21 -2.96 -2.84 -17.13
CA ALA A 21 -2.83 -3.05 -15.70
C ALA A 21 -2.64 -1.66 -15.08
N ASP A 22 -3.68 -1.20 -14.34
CA ASP A 22 -3.59 0.04 -13.57
C ASP A 22 -2.50 -0.20 -12.52
N ASN A 23 -1.34 0.39 -12.73
CA ASN A 23 -0.16 0.28 -11.87
C ASN A 23 -0.34 1.06 -10.55
N ARG A 24 -1.59 1.27 -10.11
CA ARG A 24 -1.89 1.80 -8.79
C ARG A 24 -1.65 0.70 -7.76
N SER A 25 -0.75 0.98 -6.83
CA SER A 25 -0.58 0.11 -5.67
C SER A 25 -1.92 -0.05 -4.95
N GLU A 26 -2.32 -1.29 -4.71
CA GLU A 26 -3.53 -1.60 -3.94
C GLU A 26 -3.40 -0.99 -2.54
N VAL A 27 -4.37 -0.18 -2.14
CA VAL A 27 -4.42 0.44 -0.80
C VAL A 27 -5.29 -0.41 0.11
N ILE A 28 -4.69 -0.92 1.20
CA ILE A 28 -5.37 -1.70 2.23
C ILE A 28 -5.58 -0.82 3.45
N GLU A 29 -6.82 -0.68 3.90
CA GLU A 29 -7.12 0.01 5.17
C GLU A 29 -6.71 -0.88 6.35
N ILE A 30 -5.92 -0.32 7.26
CA ILE A 30 -5.47 -1.01 8.47
C ILE A 30 -6.65 -1.13 9.45
N ASN A 31 -6.84 -2.34 9.94
CA ASN A 31 -7.81 -2.68 10.98
C ASN A 31 -7.23 -3.72 11.96
N ASP A 32 -7.94 -4.00 13.05
CA ASP A 32 -7.48 -4.91 14.11
C ASP A 32 -7.40 -6.38 13.69
N SER A 33 -7.97 -6.76 12.54
CA SER A 33 -7.99 -8.14 12.04
C SER A 33 -6.94 -8.41 10.95
N LEU A 34 -6.05 -7.46 10.68
CA LEU A 34 -5.05 -7.61 9.63
C LEU A 34 -3.98 -8.64 10.02
N ALA A 35 -3.97 -9.77 9.32
CA ALA A 35 -3.03 -10.86 9.59
C ALA A 35 -1.57 -10.48 9.23
N PRO A 36 -0.58 -10.89 10.03
CA PRO A 36 0.83 -10.61 9.76
C PRO A 36 1.30 -11.07 8.37
N GLU A 37 0.76 -12.17 7.86
CA GLU A 37 1.07 -12.71 6.53
C GLU A 37 0.61 -11.76 5.40
N ALA A 38 -0.53 -11.11 5.59
CA ALA A 38 -1.04 -10.11 4.64
C ALA A 38 -0.16 -8.85 4.65
N ILE A 39 0.34 -8.44 5.81
CA ILE A 39 1.30 -7.33 5.95
C ILE A 39 2.61 -7.69 5.25
N GLU A 40 3.13 -8.89 5.51
CA GLU A 40 4.41 -9.35 4.94
C GLU A 40 4.35 -9.46 3.43
N SER A 41 3.33 -10.14 2.89
CA SER A 41 3.15 -10.29 1.45
C SER A 41 2.88 -8.96 0.74
N GLY A 42 2.25 -8.01 1.41
CA GLY A 42 1.97 -6.69 0.87
C GLY A 42 3.19 -5.77 0.84
N LEU A 43 3.93 -5.67 1.94
CA LEU A 43 5.10 -4.79 2.05
C LEU A 43 6.36 -5.40 1.43
N PHE A 44 6.55 -6.71 1.58
CA PHE A 44 7.75 -7.44 1.18
C PHE A 44 7.41 -8.61 0.26
N PRO A 45 6.79 -8.36 -0.91
CA PRO A 45 6.45 -9.44 -1.83
C PRO A 45 7.71 -10.18 -2.26
N LYS A 46 7.67 -11.50 -2.17
CA LYS A 46 8.78 -12.35 -2.63
C LYS A 46 8.80 -12.37 -4.15
N SER A 47 9.97 -12.23 -4.74
CA SER A 47 10.13 -12.51 -6.17
C SER A 47 9.81 -13.98 -6.44
N PRO A 48 9.16 -14.29 -7.58
CA PRO A 48 8.90 -15.65 -7.95
C PRO A 48 10.21 -16.46 -8.04
N THR A 49 10.18 -17.68 -7.55
CA THR A 49 11.32 -18.59 -7.67
C THR A 49 11.41 -19.17 -9.09
N ALA A 50 12.53 -19.81 -9.43
CA ALA A 50 12.65 -20.51 -10.70
C ALA A 50 11.58 -21.61 -10.88
N ALA A 51 11.15 -22.25 -9.78
CA ALA A 51 10.07 -23.22 -9.79
C ALA A 51 8.71 -22.58 -10.09
N ASP A 52 8.42 -21.44 -9.45
CA ASP A 52 7.19 -20.66 -9.70
C ASP A 52 7.14 -20.18 -11.16
N CYS A 53 8.29 -19.78 -11.70
CA CYS A 53 8.43 -19.38 -13.10
C CYS A 53 8.18 -20.54 -14.08
N ALA A 54 8.69 -21.73 -13.77
CA ALA A 54 8.48 -22.92 -14.60
C ALA A 54 7.00 -23.34 -14.60
N GLU A 55 6.32 -23.24 -13.46
CA GLU A 55 4.89 -23.54 -13.35
C GLU A 55 4.03 -22.51 -14.10
N ALA A 56 4.34 -21.22 -13.94
CA ALA A 56 3.67 -20.13 -14.67
C ALA A 56 3.83 -20.30 -16.20
N ALA A 57 5.01 -20.69 -16.66
CA ALA A 57 5.27 -20.94 -18.09
C ALA A 57 4.43 -22.09 -18.66
N LYS A 58 4.21 -23.17 -17.89
CA LYS A 58 3.31 -24.27 -18.29
C LYS A 58 1.86 -23.79 -18.45
N ALA A 59 1.44 -22.82 -17.66
CA ALA A 59 0.11 -22.20 -17.73
C ALA A 59 0.03 -21.07 -18.78
N GLY A 60 1.10 -20.82 -19.56
CA GLY A 60 1.13 -19.78 -20.60
C GLY A 60 1.41 -18.38 -20.10
N PHE A 61 1.86 -18.21 -18.85
CA PHE A 61 2.24 -16.90 -18.28
C PHE A 61 3.73 -16.62 -18.42
N THR A 62 4.09 -15.37 -18.64
CA THR A 62 5.49 -14.93 -18.68
C THR A 62 5.98 -14.65 -17.26
N CYS A 63 7.07 -15.29 -16.86
CA CYS A 63 7.69 -15.02 -15.58
C CYS A 63 8.41 -13.65 -15.59
N GLY A 64 8.27 -12.88 -14.51
CA GLY A 64 8.89 -11.57 -14.39
C GLY A 64 7.92 -10.43 -14.12
N GLN A 65 6.63 -10.70 -13.92
CA GLN A 65 5.72 -9.69 -13.43
C GLN A 65 6.14 -9.29 -12.00
N ILE A 66 6.46 -8.01 -11.86
CA ILE A 66 6.72 -7.42 -10.54
C ILE A 66 5.45 -7.56 -9.71
N VAL A 67 5.51 -8.32 -8.61
CA VAL A 67 4.38 -8.36 -7.66
C VAL A 67 4.23 -6.94 -7.10
N PRO A 68 3.10 -6.27 -7.34
CA PRO A 68 2.92 -4.90 -6.89
C PRO A 68 2.94 -4.85 -5.35
N ARG A 69 3.72 -3.92 -4.81
CA ARG A 69 3.72 -3.66 -3.38
C ARG A 69 2.41 -2.99 -3.00
N LYS A 70 1.84 -3.41 -1.87
CA LYS A 70 0.63 -2.82 -1.35
C LYS A 70 0.96 -1.61 -0.49
N VAL A 71 0.02 -0.69 -0.39
CA VAL A 71 0.06 0.46 0.50
C VAL A 71 -0.93 0.21 1.62
N PHE A 72 -0.49 0.28 2.87
CA PHE A 72 -1.36 0.16 4.02
C PHE A 72 -1.71 1.55 4.54
N SER A 73 -2.99 1.82 4.73
CA SER A 73 -3.53 3.13 5.07
C SER A 73 -4.09 3.14 6.49
N LEU A 74 -3.55 4.01 7.34
CA LEU A 74 -3.99 4.25 8.72
C LEU A 74 -4.79 5.55 8.76
N PRO A 75 -6.12 5.51 9.01
CA PRO A 75 -6.95 6.70 9.06
C PRO A 75 -6.56 7.63 10.22
N ALA A 76 -6.33 8.91 9.94
CA ALA A 76 -5.90 9.87 10.96
C ALA A 76 -7.01 10.19 11.99
N SER A 77 -8.27 9.99 11.64
CA SER A 77 -9.41 10.19 12.56
C SER A 77 -9.40 9.24 13.75
N ILE A 78 -8.85 8.04 13.57
CA ILE A 78 -8.68 7.04 14.63
C ILE A 78 -7.32 7.22 15.31
N SER A 79 -6.32 7.65 14.55
CA SER A 79 -4.93 7.60 14.95
C SER A 79 -4.47 8.80 15.77
N PHE A 80 -5.07 9.95 15.55
CA PHE A 80 -4.61 11.22 16.15
C PHE A 80 -5.80 12.07 16.59
N ALA A 81 -5.68 12.75 17.72
CA ALA A 81 -6.62 13.82 18.08
C ALA A 81 -6.54 14.99 17.09
N THR A 82 -7.55 15.83 17.06
CA THR A 82 -7.58 17.04 16.20
C THR A 82 -6.34 17.89 16.40
N ASN A 83 -5.69 18.26 15.32
CA ASN A 83 -4.42 19.04 15.32
C ASN A 83 -3.25 18.38 16.07
N SER A 84 -3.38 17.12 16.49
CA SER A 84 -2.34 16.35 17.16
C SER A 84 -1.57 15.44 16.18
N SER A 85 -0.36 15.11 16.58
CA SER A 85 0.47 14.04 15.99
C SER A 85 0.77 12.93 16.99
N GLU A 86 0.18 12.95 18.18
CA GLU A 86 0.32 11.89 19.17
C GLU A 86 -0.57 10.70 18.79
N LEU A 87 0.02 9.49 18.75
CA LEU A 87 -0.70 8.26 18.42
C LEU A 87 -1.66 7.87 19.54
N SER A 88 -2.92 7.65 19.17
CA SER A 88 -3.93 7.10 20.07
C SER A 88 -3.60 5.66 20.49
N ALA A 89 -4.23 5.18 21.56
CA ALA A 89 -4.14 3.77 21.96
C ALA A 89 -4.67 2.82 20.86
N ALA A 90 -5.76 3.19 20.19
CA ALA A 90 -6.32 2.43 19.07
C ALA A 90 -5.33 2.33 17.90
N ALA A 91 -4.66 3.44 17.53
CA ALA A 91 -3.63 3.40 16.50
C ALA A 91 -2.46 2.50 16.86
N ARG A 92 -1.99 2.54 18.11
CA ARG A 92 -0.90 1.68 18.59
C ARG A 92 -1.29 0.19 18.49
N SER A 93 -2.53 -0.16 18.87
CA SER A 93 -3.06 -1.52 18.72
C SER A 93 -3.04 -1.98 17.28
N MET A 94 -3.59 -1.19 16.35
CA MET A 94 -3.60 -1.50 14.91
C MET A 94 -2.18 -1.64 14.33
N LEU A 95 -1.24 -0.81 14.77
CA LEU A 95 0.14 -0.83 14.29
C LEU A 95 0.97 -1.98 14.89
N ALA A 96 0.56 -2.53 16.03
CA ALA A 96 1.34 -3.57 16.74
C ALA A 96 1.61 -4.79 15.87
N GLY A 97 0.66 -5.21 15.02
CA GLY A 97 0.82 -6.33 14.10
C GLY A 97 1.94 -6.14 13.06
N PHE A 98 2.27 -4.89 12.74
CA PHE A 98 3.36 -4.57 11.80
C PHE A 98 4.75 -4.75 12.41
N GLY A 99 4.92 -4.52 13.71
CA GLY A 99 6.21 -4.51 14.39
C GLY A 99 7.04 -5.77 14.13
N PRO A 100 6.54 -6.98 14.45
CA PRO A 100 7.26 -8.23 14.20
C PRO A 100 7.57 -8.46 12.71
N VAL A 101 6.68 -8.03 11.79
CA VAL A 101 6.90 -8.15 10.35
C VAL A 101 8.05 -7.24 9.91
N LEU A 102 8.04 -5.98 10.34
CA LEU A 102 9.09 -5.02 10.02
C LEU A 102 10.43 -5.48 10.57
N LYS A 103 10.46 -5.99 11.82
CA LYS A 103 11.69 -6.47 12.46
C LYS A 103 12.35 -7.60 11.69
N ARG A 104 11.56 -8.60 11.25
CA ARG A 104 12.08 -9.72 10.45
C ARG A 104 12.64 -9.30 9.10
N ASN A 105 12.16 -8.19 8.54
CA ASN A 105 12.48 -7.75 7.19
C ASN A 105 13.50 -6.59 7.13
N GLU A 106 14.19 -6.25 8.23
CA GLU A 106 15.20 -5.19 8.27
C GLU A 106 16.34 -5.41 7.26
N ALA A 107 16.71 -6.68 7.01
CA ALA A 107 17.75 -7.05 6.05
C ALA A 107 17.25 -7.29 4.61
N SER A 108 15.98 -6.97 4.31
CA SER A 108 15.35 -7.29 3.01
C SER A 108 15.85 -6.47 1.81
N GLY A 109 16.76 -5.52 2.02
CA GLY A 109 17.18 -4.58 0.97
C GLY A 109 16.10 -3.56 0.59
N ASN A 110 15.06 -3.43 1.41
CA ASN A 110 14.00 -2.44 1.26
C ASN A 110 14.02 -1.46 2.44
N LYS A 111 13.43 -0.29 2.24
CA LYS A 111 13.18 0.70 3.29
C LYS A 111 11.68 0.89 3.43
N VAL A 112 11.16 0.86 4.64
CA VAL A 112 9.76 1.20 4.95
C VAL A 112 9.61 2.71 5.04
N VAL A 113 8.57 3.26 4.44
CA VAL A 113 8.30 4.70 4.44
C VAL A 113 6.89 4.96 4.94
N PHE A 114 6.80 5.79 5.97
CA PHE A 114 5.55 6.34 6.46
C PHE A 114 5.27 7.66 5.75
N VAL A 115 4.14 7.75 5.06
CA VAL A 115 3.76 8.92 4.28
C VAL A 115 2.52 9.56 4.91
N GLY A 116 2.69 10.76 5.46
CA GLY A 116 1.60 11.51 6.09
C GLY A 116 0.86 12.39 5.08
N HIS A 117 -0.47 12.34 5.13
CA HIS A 117 -1.38 13.10 4.27
C HIS A 117 -2.34 13.95 5.12
N THR A 118 -2.81 15.05 4.54
CA THR A 118 -3.90 15.88 5.08
C THR A 118 -4.97 16.09 4.00
N ASP A 119 -6.12 16.58 4.41
CA ASP A 119 -7.07 17.22 3.50
C ASP A 119 -6.57 18.63 3.12
N ILE A 120 -7.37 19.34 2.32
CA ILE A 120 -7.05 20.72 1.86
C ILE A 120 -7.38 21.80 2.88
N THR A 121 -7.99 21.45 4.03
CA THR A 121 -8.48 22.44 5.01
C THR A 121 -7.32 23.13 5.72
N GLY A 122 -7.32 24.45 5.74
CA GLY A 122 -6.29 25.26 6.38
C GLY A 122 -5.11 25.60 5.45
N SER A 123 -4.03 26.12 6.04
CA SER A 123 -2.88 26.55 5.24
C SER A 123 -2.02 25.36 4.80
N ARG A 124 -1.54 25.40 3.55
CA ARG A 124 -0.65 24.37 3.00
C ARG A 124 0.60 24.16 3.87
N ALA A 125 1.19 25.25 4.39
CA ALA A 125 2.39 25.17 5.21
C ALA A 125 2.14 24.45 6.54
N LEU A 126 0.99 24.66 7.18
CA LEU A 126 0.59 23.95 8.40
C LEU A 126 0.33 22.47 8.10
N ASN A 127 -0.36 22.18 7.01
CA ASN A 127 -0.67 20.81 6.58
C ASN A 127 0.60 20.01 6.26
N MET A 128 1.58 20.60 5.58
CA MET A 128 2.89 19.99 5.35
C MET A 128 3.58 19.63 6.66
N ARG A 129 3.62 20.56 7.63
CA ARG A 129 4.23 20.28 8.94
C ARG A 129 3.45 19.24 9.75
N LEU A 130 2.12 19.27 9.71
CA LEU A 130 1.28 18.31 10.43
C LEU A 130 1.45 16.90 9.88
N SER A 131 1.41 16.74 8.56
CA SER A 131 1.61 15.45 7.90
C SER A 131 2.99 14.86 8.18
N GLN A 132 4.05 15.70 8.17
CA GLN A 132 5.41 15.27 8.53
C GLN A 132 5.47 14.80 10.00
N ARG A 133 4.90 15.55 10.95
CA ARG A 133 4.89 15.15 12.36
C ARG A 133 4.12 13.84 12.58
N ARG A 134 3.00 13.64 11.90
CA ARG A 134 2.22 12.38 12.00
C ARG A 134 2.99 11.17 11.47
N ALA A 135 3.61 11.30 10.31
CA ALA A 135 4.48 10.26 9.76
C ALA A 135 5.66 9.94 10.70
N GLU A 136 6.29 10.97 11.28
CA GLU A 136 7.39 10.81 12.22
C GLU A 136 6.93 10.13 13.53
N SER A 137 5.73 10.42 14.02
CA SER A 137 5.20 9.76 15.22
C SER A 137 4.99 8.26 15.00
N VAL A 138 4.51 7.85 13.82
CA VAL A 138 4.42 6.42 13.46
C VAL A 138 5.82 5.80 13.38
N ARG A 139 6.77 6.49 12.74
CA ARG A 139 8.16 6.03 12.67
C ARG A 139 8.77 5.83 14.05
N GLN A 140 8.64 6.82 14.94
CA GLN A 140 9.17 6.75 16.30
C GLN A 140 8.52 5.64 17.14
N TYR A 141 7.23 5.36 16.91
CA TYR A 141 6.55 4.24 17.54
C TYR A 141 7.26 2.91 17.23
N PHE A 142 7.55 2.62 15.97
CA PHE A 142 8.21 1.37 15.60
C PHE A 142 9.65 1.30 16.11
N ILE A 143 10.40 2.39 16.10
CA ILE A 143 11.76 2.44 16.63
C ILE A 143 11.76 2.13 18.14
N ARG A 144 10.84 2.70 18.90
CA ARG A 144 10.83 2.58 20.37
C ARG A 144 10.22 1.28 20.87
N GLU A 145 9.09 0.88 20.29
CA GLU A 145 8.33 -0.27 20.79
C GLU A 145 8.84 -1.62 20.23
N PHE A 146 9.46 -1.61 19.05
CA PHE A 146 9.90 -2.84 18.38
C PHE A 146 11.41 -2.85 18.07
N ASP A 147 12.15 -1.88 18.57
CA ASP A 147 13.60 -1.76 18.35
C ASP A 147 13.96 -1.85 16.85
N ILE A 148 13.16 -1.17 16.01
CA ILE A 148 13.41 -1.10 14.57
C ILE A 148 14.55 -0.13 14.28
N SER A 149 15.48 -0.54 13.42
CA SER A 149 16.60 0.32 13.02
C SER A 149 16.11 1.63 12.40
N PRO A 150 16.59 2.80 12.88
CA PRO A 150 16.24 4.10 12.30
C PRO A 150 16.61 4.24 10.81
N SER A 151 17.57 3.46 10.32
CA SER A 151 17.98 3.45 8.92
C SER A 151 17.01 2.69 8.02
N PHE A 152 16.28 1.73 8.58
CA PHE A 152 15.28 0.92 7.87
C PHE A 152 13.96 1.64 7.64
N VAL A 153 13.61 2.60 8.50
CA VAL A 153 12.33 3.31 8.47
C VAL A 153 12.50 4.81 8.17
N GLY A 154 11.67 5.34 7.29
CA GLY A 154 11.63 6.76 6.93
C GLY A 154 10.25 7.38 7.15
N ALA A 155 10.18 8.70 7.27
CA ALA A 155 8.93 9.45 7.38
C ALA A 155 8.92 10.65 6.42
N ILE A 156 7.83 10.83 5.70
CA ILE A 156 7.64 11.92 4.73
C ILE A 156 6.23 12.49 4.92
N GLY A 157 6.13 13.81 5.05
CA GLY A 157 4.86 14.52 4.99
C GLY A 157 4.64 15.11 3.61
N VAL A 158 3.53 14.78 2.97
CA VAL A 158 3.15 15.32 1.65
C VAL A 158 1.98 16.30 1.75
N GLY A 159 1.42 16.49 2.94
CA GLY A 159 0.28 17.39 3.13
C GLY A 159 -0.89 17.03 2.22
N PRO A 160 -1.52 18.03 1.54
CA PRO A 160 -2.67 17.81 0.67
C PRO A 160 -2.29 17.53 -0.80
N GLN A 161 -1.05 17.17 -1.10
CA GLN A 161 -0.59 17.02 -2.49
C GLN A 161 -1.09 15.74 -3.15
N GLN A 162 -1.42 14.71 -2.37
CA GLN A 162 -1.84 13.39 -2.88
C GLN A 162 -3.15 13.00 -2.19
N LEU A 163 -4.24 13.58 -2.66
CA LEU A 163 -5.58 13.27 -2.15
C LEU A 163 -6.01 11.88 -2.59
N LYS A 164 -6.58 11.10 -1.66
CA LYS A 164 -7.25 9.81 -1.94
C LYS A 164 -8.62 10.06 -2.57
N ASP A 165 -9.36 11.01 -1.99
CA ASP A 165 -10.66 11.46 -2.49
C ASP A 165 -10.48 12.85 -3.13
N THR A 166 -10.29 12.87 -4.43
CA THR A 166 -10.12 14.10 -5.22
C THR A 166 -11.44 14.80 -5.52
N GLN A 167 -12.56 14.09 -5.44
CA GLN A 167 -13.89 14.67 -5.64
C GLN A 167 -14.36 15.43 -4.40
N ASN A 168 -13.92 15.01 -3.21
CA ASN A 168 -14.17 15.68 -1.95
C ASN A 168 -12.83 16.00 -1.25
N PRO A 169 -12.12 17.06 -1.67
CA PRO A 169 -10.77 17.34 -1.16
C PRO A 169 -10.67 17.58 0.35
N ALA A 170 -11.76 17.98 1.00
CA ALA A 170 -11.87 18.16 2.45
C ALA A 170 -12.27 16.86 3.20
N SER A 171 -12.46 15.74 2.48
CA SER A 171 -12.87 14.46 3.06
C SER A 171 -11.88 13.96 4.13
N ALA A 172 -12.45 13.31 5.16
CA ALA A 172 -11.67 12.61 6.19
C ALA A 172 -10.78 11.51 5.60
N ALA A 173 -11.15 10.90 4.47
CA ALA A 173 -10.36 9.89 3.78
C ALA A 173 -8.99 10.39 3.32
N ASN A 174 -8.84 11.72 3.14
CA ASN A 174 -7.57 12.33 2.78
C ASN A 174 -6.61 12.46 3.97
N ARG A 175 -7.12 12.46 5.21
CA ARG A 175 -6.32 12.51 6.43
C ARG A 175 -5.92 11.10 6.82
N ARG A 176 -4.70 10.69 6.48
CA ARG A 176 -4.19 9.33 6.72
C ARG A 176 -2.66 9.31 6.84
N VAL A 177 -2.12 8.21 7.32
CA VAL A 177 -0.71 7.86 7.17
C VAL A 177 -0.64 6.55 6.41
N GLU A 178 0.11 6.53 5.33
CA GLU A 178 0.36 5.33 4.53
C GLU A 178 1.67 4.68 4.94
N ILE A 179 1.70 3.34 4.91
CA ILE A 179 2.88 2.51 5.12
C ILE A 179 3.18 1.80 3.80
N THR A 180 4.35 2.04 3.27
CA THR A 180 4.81 1.44 2.01
C THR A 180 6.29 1.09 2.07
N THR A 181 6.79 0.39 1.07
CA THR A 181 8.22 0.08 0.95
C THR A 181 8.79 0.57 -0.37
N LYS A 182 10.07 0.88 -0.36
CA LYS A 182 10.87 1.15 -1.55
C LYS A 182 12.24 0.50 -1.43
N PRO A 183 12.94 0.20 -2.54
CA PRO A 183 14.30 -0.29 -2.49
C PRO A 183 15.19 0.64 -1.67
N SER A 184 16.12 0.08 -0.90
CA SER A 184 17.24 0.83 -0.33
C SER A 184 18.21 1.10 -1.47
N ASN A 185 18.48 2.36 -1.74
CA ASN A 185 19.58 2.75 -2.65
C ASN A 185 20.89 2.67 -1.88
#